data_3cf7863a482dd1df91965f3214fc73cd
#
_entry.id   3cf7863a482dd1df91965f3214fc73cd
#
_cell.length_a   1.000
_cell.length_b   1.000
_cell.length_c   1.000
_cell.angle_alpha   90.00
_cell.angle_beta   90.00
_cell.angle_gamma   90.00
#
_symmetry.space_group_name_H-M   'P 1'
#
loop_
_entity.id
_entity.type
_entity.pdbx_description
1 polymer ?
#
loop_
_entity_poly.entity_id
_entity_poly.type
_entity_poly.pdbx_seq_one_letter_code
_entity_poly.pdbx_strand_id
1 'polypeptide(L)'
;MTATFSARTHTPKVNAKWFYTVRVARAGKPVRATITAQIADPYGGVHPVPFGCCTRNVTNHPFTGVFRDYAQFPPESHGFRLTFRATVRAGGVKRVLTYWVKPR
;
A
#
# COMPACT_ATOMS: atom_id res chain seq x y z
N MET A 1 17.62 -6.37 -3.11
CA MET A 1 16.27 -6.58 -2.60
C MET A 1 15.27 -6.49 -3.73
N THR A 2 14.37 -7.44 -3.80
CA THR A 2 13.21 -7.38 -4.68
C THR A 2 11.96 -7.04 -3.85
N ALA A 3 11.09 -6.20 -4.39
CA ALA A 3 9.85 -5.84 -3.75
C ALA A 3 8.74 -5.83 -4.79
N THR A 4 7.60 -6.43 -4.47
CA THR A 4 6.44 -6.50 -5.36
C THR A 4 5.18 -6.11 -4.62
N PHE A 5 4.23 -5.54 -5.37
CA PHE A 5 2.91 -5.16 -4.87
C PHE A 5 1.86 -5.91 -5.68
N SER A 6 0.88 -6.46 -4.99
CA SER A 6 -0.28 -7.05 -5.63
C SER A 6 -1.54 -6.67 -4.89
N ALA A 7 -2.63 -6.54 -5.62
CA ALA A 7 -3.92 -6.23 -5.06
C ALA A 7 -5.02 -6.90 -5.88
N ARG A 8 -6.20 -6.95 -5.30
CA ARG A 8 -7.32 -7.69 -5.85
C ARG A 8 -7.84 -7.09 -7.15
N THR A 9 -7.87 -5.76 -7.24
CA THR A 9 -8.43 -5.05 -8.41
C THR A 9 -7.95 -3.61 -8.45
N HIS A 10 -7.91 -3.03 -9.64
CA HIS A 10 -7.68 -1.59 -9.82
C HIS A 10 -8.94 -0.75 -9.58
N THR A 11 -10.10 -1.38 -9.48
CA THR A 11 -11.38 -0.68 -9.31
C THR A 11 -12.10 -1.14 -8.05
N PRO A 12 -11.55 -0.82 -6.87
CA PRO A 12 -12.19 -1.22 -5.62
C PRO A 12 -13.54 -0.54 -5.45
N LYS A 13 -14.49 -1.26 -4.87
CA LYS A 13 -15.78 -0.67 -4.51
C LYS A 13 -15.62 0.19 -3.28
N VAL A 14 -16.20 1.40 -3.27
CA VAL A 14 -16.17 2.27 -2.09
C VAL A 14 -16.77 1.57 -0.88
N ASN A 15 -16.22 1.86 0.29
CA ASN A 15 -16.59 1.27 1.58
C ASN A 15 -16.39 -0.25 1.70
N ALA A 16 -15.87 -0.91 0.67
CA ALA A 16 -15.55 -2.33 0.73
C ALA A 16 -14.07 -2.54 1.06
N LYS A 17 -13.76 -3.67 1.69
CA LYS A 17 -12.38 -4.02 2.00
C LYS A 17 -11.63 -4.35 0.72
N TRP A 18 -10.54 -3.63 0.47
CA TRP A 18 -9.66 -3.86 -0.66
C TRP A 18 -8.32 -4.36 -0.14
N PHE A 19 -8.04 -5.64 -0.36
CA PHE A 19 -6.85 -6.30 0.16
C PHE A 19 -5.67 -6.07 -0.76
N TYR A 20 -4.50 -5.83 -0.16
CA TYR A 20 -3.24 -5.71 -0.88
C TYR A 20 -2.15 -6.48 -0.17
N THR A 21 -1.11 -6.84 -0.91
CA THR A 21 0.03 -7.61 -0.42
C THR A 21 1.33 -7.01 -0.95
N VAL A 22 2.29 -6.83 -0.05
CA VAL A 22 3.64 -6.41 -0.40
C VAL A 22 4.60 -7.54 -0.01
N ARG A 23 5.44 -7.95 -0.94
CA ARG A 23 6.44 -9.00 -0.71
C ARG A 23 7.83 -8.42 -0.92
N VAL A 24 8.74 -8.75 0.00
CA VAL A 24 10.14 -8.36 -0.08
C VAL A 24 11.03 -9.57 0.12
N ALA A 25 12.11 -9.63 -0.66
CA ALA A 25 13.07 -10.72 -0.56
C ALA A 25 14.46 -10.23 -0.98
N ARG A 26 15.48 -10.93 -0.50
CA ARG A 26 16.87 -10.75 -0.92
C ARG A 26 17.44 -12.14 -1.24
N ALA A 27 17.95 -12.31 -2.46
CA ALA A 27 18.47 -13.60 -2.92
C ALA A 27 17.44 -14.74 -2.71
N GLY A 28 16.13 -14.46 -2.97
CA GLY A 28 15.06 -15.43 -2.83
C GLY A 28 14.61 -15.71 -1.40
N LYS A 29 15.18 -15.03 -0.41
CA LYS A 29 14.84 -15.24 1.00
C LYS A 29 14.08 -14.05 1.58
N PRO A 30 13.11 -14.26 2.50
CA PRO A 30 12.44 -13.18 3.20
C PRO A 30 13.45 -12.25 3.88
N VAL A 31 13.17 -10.96 3.87
CA VAL A 31 14.02 -9.96 4.51
C VAL A 31 13.18 -9.08 5.42
N ARG A 32 13.80 -8.64 6.53
CA ARG A 32 13.15 -7.68 7.42
C ARG A 32 13.16 -6.30 6.79
N ALA A 33 12.01 -5.64 6.79
CA ALA A 33 11.82 -4.34 6.17
C ALA A 33 10.83 -3.49 6.96
N THR A 34 10.69 -2.22 6.56
CA THR A 34 9.61 -1.35 7.03
C THR A 34 8.78 -0.90 5.84
N ILE A 35 7.49 -0.64 6.09
CA ILE A 35 6.58 -0.19 5.06
C ILE A 35 5.86 1.09 5.50
N THR A 36 5.71 2.03 4.56
CA THR A 36 4.85 3.19 4.69
C THR A 36 3.89 3.21 3.52
N ALA A 37 2.59 3.24 3.80
CA ALA A 37 1.55 3.25 2.78
C ALA A 37 0.91 4.63 2.69
N GLN A 38 0.74 5.13 1.46
CA GLN A 38 0.15 6.44 1.18
C GLN A 38 -0.72 6.34 -0.07
N ILE A 39 -1.66 7.27 -0.19
CA ILE A 39 -2.47 7.44 -1.40
C ILE A 39 -2.24 8.85 -1.92
N ALA A 40 -1.83 8.96 -3.18
CA ALA A 40 -1.71 10.23 -3.88
C ALA A 40 -2.98 10.46 -4.70
N ASP A 41 -3.62 11.63 -4.52
CA ASP A 41 -4.77 12.01 -5.30
C ASP A 41 -4.35 12.73 -6.60
N PRO A 42 -5.26 12.91 -7.58
CA PRO A 42 -4.90 13.52 -8.86
C PRO A 42 -4.60 15.02 -8.77
N TYR A 43 -4.79 15.64 -7.61
CA TYR A 43 -4.57 17.06 -7.38
C TYR A 43 -3.28 17.35 -6.62
N GLY A 44 -2.44 16.34 -6.42
CA GLY A 44 -1.15 16.49 -5.75
C GLY A 44 -1.19 16.28 -4.24
N GLY A 45 -2.34 15.96 -3.67
CA GLY A 45 -2.46 15.63 -2.24
C GLY A 45 -1.95 14.22 -1.95
N VAL A 46 -1.32 14.04 -0.79
CA VAL A 46 -0.85 12.75 -0.31
C VAL A 46 -1.50 12.47 1.04
N HIS A 47 -2.12 11.31 1.14
CA HIS A 47 -2.88 10.92 2.32
C HIS A 47 -2.30 9.65 2.94
N PRO A 48 -2.14 9.58 4.26
CA PRO A 48 -1.70 8.34 4.89
C PRO A 48 -2.77 7.27 4.77
N VAL A 49 -2.33 6.01 4.74
CA VAL A 49 -3.24 4.85 4.72
C VAL A 49 -3.24 4.22 6.10
N PRO A 50 -4.40 4.14 6.78
CA PRO A 50 -4.48 3.46 8.05
C PRO A 50 -4.44 1.95 7.88
N PHE A 51 -4.05 1.24 8.94
CA PHE A 51 -4.28 -0.21 9.00
C PHE A 51 -5.78 -0.48 8.88
N GLY A 52 -6.13 -1.55 8.18
CA GLY A 52 -7.53 -1.87 7.94
C GLY A 52 -8.36 -2.03 9.20
N CYS A 53 -7.77 -2.56 10.26
CA CYS A 53 -8.45 -2.76 11.54
C CYS A 53 -8.65 -1.49 12.36
N CYS A 54 -7.86 -0.44 12.05
CA CYS A 54 -7.55 0.52 13.11
C CYS A 54 -7.49 1.96 12.60
N THR A 55 -7.26 2.90 13.49
CA THR A 55 -7.07 4.30 13.14
C THR A 55 -5.60 4.68 12.92
N ARG A 56 -4.68 3.80 13.36
CA ARG A 56 -3.25 4.05 13.22
C ARG A 56 -2.82 3.89 11.76
N ASN A 57 -1.98 4.80 11.28
CA ASN A 57 -1.48 4.78 9.93
C ASN A 57 -0.34 3.77 9.73
N VAL A 58 -0.24 3.21 8.53
CA VAL A 58 0.87 2.33 8.14
C VAL A 58 2.08 3.22 7.85
N THR A 59 2.88 3.48 8.88
CA THR A 59 4.07 4.35 8.78
C THR A 59 5.25 3.64 9.42
N ASN A 60 6.29 3.38 8.63
CA ASN A 60 7.51 2.69 9.06
C ASN A 60 7.22 1.41 9.85
N HIS A 61 6.20 0.67 9.43
CA HIS A 61 5.79 -0.55 10.11
C HIS A 61 6.75 -1.69 9.78
N PRO A 62 7.37 -2.33 10.79
CA PRO A 62 8.29 -3.44 10.54
C PRO A 62 7.54 -4.71 10.15
N PHE A 63 8.10 -5.44 9.19
CA PHE A 63 7.59 -6.75 8.78
C PHE A 63 8.72 -7.56 8.17
N THR A 64 8.50 -8.86 8.01
CA THR A 64 9.46 -9.76 7.38
C THR A 64 8.80 -10.50 6.23
N GLY A 65 9.34 -10.34 5.01
CA GLY A 65 8.93 -11.08 3.83
C GLY A 65 7.60 -10.67 3.22
N VAL A 66 6.52 -10.66 3.98
CA VAL A 66 5.17 -10.40 3.46
C VAL A 66 4.43 -9.46 4.40
N PHE A 67 3.82 -8.43 3.83
CA PHE A 67 2.87 -7.56 4.52
C PHE A 67 1.53 -7.65 3.79
N ARG A 68 0.47 -7.97 4.53
CA ARG A 68 -0.91 -8.04 4.03
C ARG A 68 -1.80 -7.17 4.88
N ASP A 69 -2.65 -6.38 4.23
CA ASP A 69 -3.62 -5.56 4.92
C ASP A 69 -4.76 -5.22 3.94
N TYR A 70 -5.72 -4.46 4.41
CA TYR A 70 -6.77 -3.93 3.54
C TYR A 70 -6.96 -2.45 3.80
N ALA A 71 -7.47 -1.76 2.78
CA ALA A 71 -7.90 -0.38 2.86
C ALA A 71 -9.36 -0.27 2.43
N GLN A 72 -10.04 0.79 2.86
CA GLN A 72 -11.40 1.09 2.44
C GLN A 72 -11.38 2.51 1.86
N PHE A 73 -11.94 2.64 0.66
CA PHE A 73 -12.00 3.95 -0.01
C PHE A 73 -13.32 4.61 0.33
N PRO A 74 -13.33 5.88 0.78
CA PRO A 74 -14.56 6.57 1.13
C PRO A 74 -15.39 6.88 -0.13
N PRO A 75 -16.71 7.13 0.02
CA PRO A 75 -17.56 7.47 -1.13
C PRO A 75 -17.07 8.67 -1.93
N GLU A 76 -16.40 9.63 -1.27
CA GLU A 76 -15.86 10.83 -1.92
C GLU A 76 -14.78 10.52 -2.94
N SER A 77 -14.14 9.35 -2.86
CA SER A 77 -13.11 8.93 -3.81
C SER A 77 -13.67 8.31 -5.08
N HIS A 78 -14.99 8.11 -5.17
CA HIS A 78 -15.64 7.48 -6.30
C HIS A 78 -15.28 8.17 -7.62
N GLY A 79 -14.77 7.39 -8.59
CA GLY A 79 -14.46 7.88 -9.92
C GLY A 79 -13.12 8.61 -10.06
N PHE A 80 -12.41 8.88 -8.97
CA PHE A 80 -11.09 9.50 -9.03
C PHE A 80 -10.01 8.45 -9.23
N ARG A 81 -9.05 8.75 -10.09
CA ARG A 81 -7.88 7.90 -10.24
C ARG A 81 -6.85 8.27 -9.17
N LEU A 82 -6.59 7.33 -8.27
CA LEU A 82 -5.67 7.48 -7.17
C LEU A 82 -4.44 6.59 -7.39
N THR A 83 -3.33 6.94 -6.76
CA THR A 83 -2.13 6.10 -6.77
C THR A 83 -1.84 5.62 -5.35
N PHE A 84 -1.94 4.32 -5.13
CA PHE A 84 -1.49 3.71 -3.90
C PHE A 84 0.03 3.58 -3.97
N ARG A 85 0.71 4.07 -2.94
CA ARG A 85 2.17 4.07 -2.88
C ARG A 85 2.61 3.33 -1.63
N ALA A 86 3.41 2.29 -1.82
CA ALA A 86 4.05 1.57 -0.72
C ALA A 86 5.55 1.82 -0.79
N THR A 87 6.08 2.46 0.23
CA THR A 87 7.53 2.69 0.36
C THR A 87 8.09 1.64 1.30
N VAL A 88 9.01 0.85 0.78
CA VAL A 88 9.65 -0.25 1.53
C VAL A 88 11.12 0.06 1.71
N ARG A 89 11.62 -0.10 2.94
CA ARG A 89 13.03 0.11 3.27
C ARG A 89 13.59 -1.11 3.98
N ALA A 90 14.77 -1.53 3.55
CA ALA A 90 15.50 -2.63 4.17
C ALA A 90 17.01 -2.44 3.95
N GLY A 91 17.79 -2.42 5.04
CA GLY A 91 19.26 -2.38 4.96
C GLY A 91 19.81 -1.25 4.11
N GLY A 92 19.27 -0.04 4.21
CA GLY A 92 19.70 1.12 3.43
C GLY A 92 19.15 1.14 2.00
N VAL A 93 18.37 0.17 1.59
CA VAL A 93 17.73 0.12 0.27
C VAL A 93 16.27 0.57 0.39
N LYS A 94 15.84 1.43 -0.53
CA LYS A 94 14.47 1.91 -0.59
C LYS A 94 13.84 1.52 -1.93
N ARG A 95 12.62 1.00 -1.89
CA ARG A 95 11.81 0.74 -3.08
C ARG A 95 10.45 1.42 -2.92
N VAL A 96 10.01 2.11 -3.96
CA VAL A 96 8.67 2.71 -4.01
C VAL A 96 7.85 1.92 -5.00
N LEU A 97 6.78 1.30 -4.50
CA LEU A 97 5.85 0.50 -5.30
C LEU A 97 4.59 1.32 -5.50
N THR A 98 4.13 1.43 -6.74
CA THR A 98 2.92 2.20 -7.05
C THR A 98 1.89 1.30 -7.70
N TYR A 99 0.61 1.58 -7.42
CA TYR A 99 -0.51 0.83 -7.97
C TYR A 99 -1.69 1.78 -8.11
N TRP A 100 -2.16 2.00 -9.34
CA TRP A 100 -3.28 2.89 -9.54
C TRP A 100 -4.60 2.21 -9.14
N VAL A 101 -5.52 2.99 -8.59
CA VAL A 101 -6.88 2.54 -8.29
C VAL A 101 -7.87 3.60 -8.70
N LYS A 102 -9.05 3.17 -9.13
CA LYS A 102 -10.17 4.06 -9.44
C LYS A 102 -11.41 3.52 -8.74
N PRO A 103 -11.71 3.98 -7.52
CA PRO A 103 -12.87 3.49 -6.75
C PRO A 103 -14.19 3.66 -7.50
N ARG A 104 -15.05 2.68 -7.36
CA ARG A 104 -16.34 2.62 -8.06
C ARG A 104 -17.52 2.45 -7.11
#